data_b04ef2da47fc4ca9895b5856e672b4db
#
_entry.id   b04ef2da47fc4ca9895b5856e672b4db
#
_cell.length_a   1.000
_cell.length_b   1.000
_cell.length_c   1.000
_cell.angle_alpha   90.00
_cell.angle_beta   90.00
_cell.angle_gamma   90.00
#
_symmetry.space_group_name_H-M   'P 1'
#
loop_
_entity.id
_entity.type
_entity.pdbx_description
1 polymer ?
#
loop_
_entity_poly.entity_id
_entity_poly.type
_entity_poly.pdbx_seq_one_letter_code
_entity_poly.pdbx_strand_id
1 'polypeptide(L)'
;MPRPTPGKDWLAGHRTEAAADRILDAAEELYTQRDADSIGMNEIASVAGCSRATLYRYFENREALRTAYVHRETHRLGRAIKQQIDGVDDPRERLVASIIATLRKVRDSPALASWFSITRPPTGGELAGQSEVIAALAAAFLNSLGPDDPAVVERRARWVVRVIISLLMFPGHDEADERAMIEDFVVPIVTPDTVNSARA
;
A
#
# COMPACT_ATOMS: atom_id res chain seq x y z
N MET A 1 -11.64 -45.91 13.26
CA MET A 1 -11.52 -44.44 13.19
C MET A 1 -11.42 -44.05 11.75
N PRO A 2 -12.40 -43.37 11.14
CA PRO A 2 -12.29 -42.89 9.75
C PRO A 2 -11.39 -41.67 9.70
N ARG A 3 -10.44 -41.65 8.74
CA ARG A 3 -9.58 -40.53 8.43
C ARG A 3 -10.41 -39.38 7.82
N PRO A 4 -10.21 -38.10 8.21
CA PRO A 4 -10.86 -37.00 7.55
C PRO A 4 -10.29 -36.85 6.13
N THR A 5 -11.18 -36.75 5.14
CA THR A 5 -10.86 -36.49 3.73
C THR A 5 -10.46 -35.00 3.56
N PRO A 6 -9.23 -34.71 3.11
CA PRO A 6 -8.77 -33.31 2.98
C PRO A 6 -9.13 -32.69 1.63
N GLY A 7 -10.36 -32.82 1.17
CA GLY A 7 -10.68 -32.47 -0.22
C GLY A 7 -11.70 -31.35 -0.43
N LYS A 8 -12.41 -30.90 0.61
CA LYS A 8 -13.55 -29.98 0.44
C LYS A 8 -13.33 -28.55 0.94
N ASP A 9 -12.37 -28.34 1.84
CA ASP A 9 -12.19 -27.06 2.53
C ASP A 9 -11.32 -26.06 1.76
N TRP A 10 -10.25 -26.50 1.10
CA TRP A 10 -9.37 -25.64 0.33
C TRP A 10 -10.02 -25.03 -0.93
N LEU A 11 -10.93 -25.79 -1.60
CA LEU A 11 -11.70 -25.29 -2.75
C LEU A 11 -12.76 -24.24 -2.34
N ALA A 12 -13.25 -24.31 -1.11
CA ALA A 12 -14.15 -23.29 -0.56
C ALA A 12 -13.40 -22.00 -0.26
N GLY A 13 -12.18 -22.08 0.32
CA GLY A 13 -11.29 -20.96 0.55
C GLY A 13 -10.96 -20.20 -0.76
N HIS A 14 -10.46 -20.90 -1.76
CA HIS A 14 -10.13 -20.30 -3.06
C HIS A 14 -11.32 -19.65 -3.77
N ARG A 15 -12.52 -20.25 -3.66
CA ARG A 15 -13.76 -19.62 -4.23
C ARG A 15 -14.16 -18.37 -3.48
N THR A 16 -13.93 -18.33 -2.18
CA THR A 16 -14.21 -17.17 -1.33
C THR A 16 -13.25 -16.04 -1.65
N GLU A 17 -11.95 -16.32 -1.76
CA GLU A 17 -10.92 -15.36 -2.16
C GLU A 17 -11.18 -14.80 -3.56
N ALA A 18 -11.44 -15.65 -4.54
CA ALA A 18 -11.76 -15.23 -5.92
C ALA A 18 -13.03 -14.36 -6.01
N ALA A 19 -14.02 -14.60 -5.14
CA ALA A 19 -15.22 -13.76 -5.11
C ALA A 19 -14.95 -12.40 -4.43
N ALA A 20 -14.15 -12.36 -3.38
CA ALA A 20 -13.70 -11.11 -2.76
C ALA A 20 -12.87 -10.28 -3.75
N ASP A 21 -11.93 -10.90 -4.45
CA ASP A 21 -11.11 -10.23 -5.46
C ASP A 21 -11.96 -9.62 -6.59
N ARG A 22 -12.96 -10.33 -7.10
CA ARG A 22 -13.89 -9.78 -8.11
C ARG A 22 -14.63 -8.53 -7.60
N ILE A 23 -15.02 -8.51 -6.34
CA ILE A 23 -15.68 -7.34 -5.75
C ILE A 23 -14.67 -6.17 -5.65
N LEU A 24 -13.43 -6.44 -5.27
CA LEU A 24 -12.38 -5.43 -5.20
C LEU A 24 -11.96 -4.92 -6.60
N ASP A 25 -11.98 -5.78 -7.64
CA ASP A 25 -11.74 -5.36 -9.02
C ASP A 25 -12.85 -4.43 -9.53
N ALA A 26 -14.12 -4.74 -9.20
CA ALA A 26 -15.24 -3.87 -9.52
C ALA A 26 -15.16 -2.52 -8.80
N ALA A 27 -14.68 -2.51 -7.56
CA ALA A 27 -14.43 -1.27 -6.82
C ALA A 27 -13.31 -0.45 -7.46
N GLU A 28 -12.21 -1.10 -7.87
CA GLU A 28 -11.09 -0.46 -8.56
C GLU A 28 -11.53 0.19 -9.88
N GLU A 29 -12.33 -0.51 -10.69
CA GLU A 29 -12.89 0.04 -11.93
C GLU A 29 -13.67 1.34 -11.66
N LEU A 30 -14.53 1.34 -10.65
CA LEU A 30 -15.31 2.51 -10.27
C LEU A 30 -14.43 3.64 -9.70
N TYR A 31 -13.42 3.33 -8.88
CA TYR A 31 -12.48 4.32 -8.32
C TYR A 31 -11.60 4.97 -9.39
N THR A 32 -11.38 4.29 -10.52
CA THR A 32 -10.69 4.87 -11.68
C THR A 32 -11.55 5.93 -12.39
N GLN A 33 -12.88 5.79 -12.36
CA GLN A 33 -13.81 6.67 -13.07
C GLN A 33 -14.27 7.85 -12.22
N ARG A 34 -14.41 7.66 -10.91
CA ARG A 34 -14.99 8.62 -9.98
C ARG A 34 -14.36 8.51 -8.60
N ASP A 35 -14.58 9.56 -7.84
CA ASP A 35 -14.17 9.62 -6.45
C ASP A 35 -14.71 8.44 -5.62
N ALA A 36 -13.83 7.79 -4.88
CA ALA A 36 -14.15 6.66 -4.02
C ALA A 36 -15.25 6.98 -2.99
N ASP A 37 -15.36 8.25 -2.54
CA ASP A 37 -16.39 8.67 -1.60
C ASP A 37 -17.79 8.74 -2.21
N SER A 38 -17.88 8.91 -3.53
CA SER A 38 -19.16 8.94 -4.25
C SER A 38 -19.72 7.55 -4.57
N ILE A 39 -18.90 6.49 -4.46
CA ILE A 39 -19.25 5.14 -4.90
C ILE A 39 -19.93 4.36 -3.77
N GLY A 40 -21.12 3.84 -4.06
CA GLY A 40 -21.93 3.08 -3.11
C GLY A 40 -21.76 1.56 -3.23
N MET A 41 -22.04 0.84 -2.13
CA MET A 41 -21.97 -0.64 -2.09
C MET A 41 -22.88 -1.32 -3.13
N ASN A 42 -24.03 -0.73 -3.43
CA ASN A 42 -24.97 -1.27 -4.44
C ASN A 42 -24.39 -1.22 -5.85
N GLU A 43 -23.67 -0.17 -6.17
CA GLU A 43 -23.02 0.03 -7.44
C GLU A 43 -21.86 -0.94 -7.63
N ILE A 44 -21.03 -1.10 -6.59
CA ILE A 44 -19.97 -2.11 -6.60
C ILE A 44 -20.54 -3.52 -6.77
N ALA A 45 -21.64 -3.87 -6.08
CA ALA A 45 -22.29 -5.16 -6.25
C ALA A 45 -22.79 -5.39 -7.70
N SER A 46 -23.35 -4.35 -8.32
CA SER A 46 -23.80 -4.39 -9.71
C SER A 46 -22.67 -4.66 -10.69
N VAL A 47 -21.56 -3.91 -10.58
CA VAL A 47 -20.37 -4.08 -11.44
C VAL A 47 -19.71 -5.43 -11.19
N ALA A 48 -19.62 -5.89 -9.93
CA ALA A 48 -19.10 -7.20 -9.57
C ALA A 48 -19.97 -8.37 -10.04
N GLY A 49 -21.18 -8.11 -10.53
CA GLY A 49 -22.13 -9.13 -10.95
C GLY A 49 -22.62 -10.01 -9.79
N CYS A 50 -22.79 -9.43 -8.59
CA CYS A 50 -23.25 -10.15 -7.42
C CYS A 50 -24.45 -9.45 -6.74
N SER A 51 -25.19 -10.20 -5.90
CA SER A 51 -26.25 -9.60 -5.11
C SER A 51 -25.66 -8.74 -3.98
N ARG A 52 -26.43 -7.73 -3.53
CA ARG A 52 -26.09 -6.91 -2.34
C ARG A 52 -25.82 -7.81 -1.12
N ALA A 53 -26.66 -8.82 -0.89
CA ALA A 53 -26.46 -9.77 0.22
C ALA A 53 -25.14 -10.53 0.09
N THR A 54 -24.74 -10.89 -1.12
CA THR A 54 -23.43 -11.51 -1.38
C THR A 54 -22.31 -10.57 -1.03
N LEU A 55 -22.36 -9.32 -1.49
CA LEU A 55 -21.33 -8.32 -1.19
C LEU A 55 -21.18 -8.10 0.32
N TYR A 56 -22.29 -7.88 1.06
CA TYR A 56 -22.25 -7.67 2.51
C TYR A 56 -21.78 -8.89 3.31
N ARG A 57 -21.81 -10.08 2.74
CA ARG A 57 -21.19 -11.28 3.35
C ARG A 57 -19.67 -11.24 3.31
N TYR A 58 -19.06 -10.56 2.32
CA TYR A 58 -17.59 -10.40 2.22
C TYR A 58 -17.09 -9.14 2.90
N PHE A 59 -17.85 -8.05 2.79
CA PHE A 59 -17.47 -6.74 3.32
C PHE A 59 -18.66 -6.14 4.07
N GLU A 60 -18.54 -6.13 5.39
CA GLU A 60 -19.60 -5.69 6.31
C GLU A 60 -20.13 -4.28 5.99
N ASN A 61 -19.25 -3.40 5.55
CA ASN A 61 -19.55 -2.02 5.20
C ASN A 61 -18.56 -1.48 4.17
N ARG A 62 -18.78 -0.24 3.72
CA ARG A 62 -17.94 0.43 2.73
C ARG A 62 -16.50 0.64 3.21
N GLU A 63 -16.32 0.90 4.49
CA GLU A 63 -15.00 1.12 5.09
C GLU A 63 -14.18 -0.19 5.10
N ALA A 64 -14.79 -1.31 5.48
CA ALA A 64 -14.17 -2.63 5.41
C ALA A 64 -13.75 -2.99 3.98
N LEU A 65 -14.57 -2.67 2.97
CA LEU A 65 -14.25 -2.88 1.56
C LEU A 65 -13.06 -2.00 1.13
N ARG A 66 -13.06 -0.72 1.51
CA ARG A 66 -11.97 0.22 1.22
C ARG A 66 -10.66 -0.23 1.85
N THR A 67 -10.70 -0.62 3.12
CA THR A 67 -9.53 -1.14 3.83
C THR A 67 -8.97 -2.37 3.12
N ALA A 68 -9.82 -3.32 2.73
CA ALA A 68 -9.41 -4.50 1.99
C ALA A 68 -8.81 -4.15 0.61
N TYR A 69 -9.38 -3.17 -0.09
CA TYR A 69 -8.84 -2.64 -1.34
C TYR A 69 -7.44 -2.05 -1.14
N VAL A 70 -7.28 -1.17 -0.16
CA VAL A 70 -5.98 -0.56 0.16
C VAL A 70 -4.95 -1.63 0.52
N HIS A 71 -5.31 -2.65 1.32
CA HIS A 71 -4.40 -3.75 1.66
C HIS A 71 -3.97 -4.53 0.42
N ARG A 72 -4.91 -4.88 -0.46
CA ARG A 72 -4.62 -5.58 -1.72
C ARG A 72 -3.65 -4.78 -2.60
N GLU A 73 -3.95 -3.50 -2.80
CA GLU A 73 -3.10 -2.63 -3.63
C GLU A 73 -1.73 -2.39 -3.00
N THR A 74 -1.66 -2.28 -1.67
CA THR A 74 -0.38 -2.19 -0.96
C THR A 74 0.50 -3.43 -1.20
N HIS A 75 -0.07 -4.63 -1.16
CA HIS A 75 0.68 -5.85 -1.47
C HIS A 75 1.09 -5.94 -2.95
N ARG A 76 0.22 -5.51 -3.89
CA ARG A 76 0.54 -5.43 -5.32
C ARG A 76 1.70 -4.45 -5.55
N LEU A 77 1.58 -3.26 -4.97
CA LEU A 77 2.59 -2.21 -5.04
C LEU A 77 3.93 -2.67 -4.46
N GLY A 78 3.93 -3.26 -3.26
CA GLY A 78 5.14 -3.75 -2.61
C GLY A 78 5.89 -4.81 -3.46
N ARG A 79 5.17 -5.74 -4.09
CA ARG A 79 5.78 -6.72 -5.02
C ARG A 79 6.38 -6.04 -6.24
N ALA A 80 5.67 -5.09 -6.85
CA ALA A 80 6.14 -4.38 -8.03
C ALA A 80 7.38 -3.51 -7.73
N ILE A 81 7.40 -2.85 -6.57
CA ILE A 81 8.55 -2.05 -6.11
C ILE A 81 9.74 -2.99 -5.88
N LYS A 82 9.54 -4.09 -5.15
CA LYS A 82 10.62 -5.07 -4.88
C LYS A 82 11.27 -5.55 -6.18
N GLN A 83 10.47 -5.85 -7.20
CA GLN A 83 10.99 -6.25 -8.53
C GLN A 83 11.77 -5.12 -9.21
N GLN A 84 11.32 -3.88 -9.05
CA GLN A 84 11.96 -2.72 -9.69
C GLN A 84 13.30 -2.36 -9.08
N ILE A 85 13.46 -2.54 -7.75
CA ILE A 85 14.70 -2.24 -7.01
C ILE A 85 15.59 -3.49 -6.84
N ASP A 86 15.22 -4.61 -7.44
CA ASP A 86 16.03 -5.82 -7.43
C ASP A 86 17.35 -5.54 -8.15
N GLY A 87 18.47 -5.87 -7.50
CA GLY A 87 19.81 -5.55 -8.02
C GLY A 87 20.37 -4.17 -7.62
N VAL A 88 19.66 -3.36 -6.85
CA VAL A 88 20.21 -2.16 -6.21
C VAL A 88 20.84 -2.57 -4.88
N ASP A 89 22.17 -2.61 -4.80
CA ASP A 89 22.90 -3.13 -3.63
C ASP A 89 23.07 -2.08 -2.53
N ASP A 90 23.25 -0.80 -2.87
CA ASP A 90 23.41 0.27 -1.89
C ASP A 90 22.09 0.51 -1.11
N PRO A 91 22.08 0.32 0.21
CA PRO A 91 20.88 0.49 1.03
C PRO A 91 20.26 1.88 0.95
N ARG A 92 21.06 2.92 0.76
CA ARG A 92 20.59 4.31 0.64
C ARG A 92 19.87 4.52 -0.67
N GLU A 93 20.48 4.09 -1.78
CA GLU A 93 19.87 4.16 -3.11
C GLU A 93 18.61 3.26 -3.17
N ARG A 94 18.62 2.08 -2.53
CA ARG A 94 17.42 1.24 -2.42
C ARG A 94 16.27 1.95 -1.71
N LEU A 95 16.55 2.69 -0.63
CA LEU A 95 15.54 3.47 0.08
C LEU A 95 14.98 4.58 -0.82
N VAL A 96 15.84 5.38 -1.44
CA VAL A 96 15.43 6.46 -2.36
C VAL A 96 14.62 5.90 -3.51
N ALA A 97 15.15 4.88 -4.21
CA ALA A 97 14.47 4.25 -5.34
C ALA A 97 13.10 3.68 -4.96
N SER A 98 12.98 3.07 -3.76
CA SER A 98 11.69 2.52 -3.30
C SER A 98 10.65 3.61 -3.04
N ILE A 99 11.04 4.74 -2.44
CA ILE A 99 10.12 5.86 -2.18
C ILE A 99 9.69 6.49 -3.51
N ILE A 100 10.63 6.81 -4.41
CA ILE A 100 10.32 7.39 -5.73
C ILE A 100 9.43 6.44 -6.54
N ALA A 101 9.73 5.13 -6.57
CA ALA A 101 8.88 4.14 -7.24
C ALA A 101 7.47 4.09 -6.64
N THR A 102 7.34 4.23 -5.32
CA THR A 102 6.03 4.29 -4.65
C THR A 102 5.24 5.52 -5.10
N LEU A 103 5.85 6.70 -5.08
CA LEU A 103 5.21 7.95 -5.49
C LEU A 103 4.73 7.86 -6.94
N ARG A 104 5.59 7.42 -7.86
CA ARG A 104 5.23 7.23 -9.28
C ARG A 104 4.04 6.29 -9.44
N LYS A 105 4.13 5.07 -8.87
CA LYS A 105 3.08 4.05 -9.05
C LYS A 105 1.73 4.47 -8.47
N VAL A 106 1.71 5.20 -7.36
CA VAL A 106 0.46 5.74 -6.81
C VAL A 106 -0.09 6.84 -7.70
N ARG A 107 0.74 7.75 -8.20
CA ARG A 107 0.33 8.83 -9.11
C ARG A 107 -0.14 8.33 -10.48
N ASP A 108 0.51 7.29 -11.00
CA ASP A 108 0.18 6.68 -12.29
C ASP A 108 -1.11 5.82 -12.24
N SER A 109 -1.60 5.50 -11.04
CA SER A 109 -2.85 4.78 -10.84
C SER A 109 -4.01 5.76 -10.57
N PRO A 110 -4.94 6.00 -11.50
CA PRO A 110 -6.07 6.92 -11.27
C PRO A 110 -6.89 6.54 -10.04
N ALA A 111 -7.08 5.23 -9.80
CA ALA A 111 -7.79 4.72 -8.64
C ALA A 111 -7.11 5.08 -7.31
N LEU A 112 -5.77 4.99 -7.24
CA LEU A 112 -5.02 5.34 -6.03
C LEU A 112 -4.80 6.86 -5.90
N ALA A 113 -4.49 7.55 -6.99
CA ALA A 113 -4.25 8.99 -7.00
C ALA A 113 -5.47 9.78 -6.48
N SER A 114 -6.69 9.33 -6.82
CA SER A 114 -7.93 9.96 -6.35
C SER A 114 -8.06 10.04 -4.82
N TRP A 115 -7.38 9.17 -4.08
CA TRP A 115 -7.43 9.10 -2.62
C TRP A 115 -6.53 10.14 -1.93
N PHE A 116 -5.59 10.75 -2.66
CA PHE A 116 -4.66 11.75 -2.15
C PHE A 116 -4.95 13.18 -2.67
N SER A 117 -6.15 13.41 -3.21
CA SER A 117 -6.57 14.73 -3.70
C SER A 117 -6.71 15.73 -2.54
N ILE A 118 -6.08 16.91 -2.69
CA ILE A 118 -6.09 17.99 -1.68
C ILE A 118 -7.48 18.64 -1.54
N THR A 119 -8.34 18.49 -2.53
CA THR A 119 -9.65 19.16 -2.54
C THR A 119 -10.68 18.60 -1.57
N ARG A 120 -10.33 17.52 -0.84
CA ARG A 120 -11.21 16.80 0.10
C ARG A 120 -10.46 16.29 1.33
N PRO A 121 -11.18 15.92 2.42
CA PRO A 121 -10.53 15.26 3.56
C PRO A 121 -9.69 14.08 3.06
N PRO A 122 -8.44 13.94 3.50
CA PRO A 122 -7.47 12.98 2.93
C PRO A 122 -7.77 11.56 3.40
N THR A 123 -8.86 10.97 2.90
CA THR A 123 -9.29 9.59 3.24
C THR A 123 -8.17 8.59 2.98
N GLY A 124 -7.43 8.76 1.87
CA GLY A 124 -6.29 7.91 1.54
C GLY A 124 -5.11 8.09 2.50
N GLY A 125 -4.79 9.32 2.86
CA GLY A 125 -3.73 9.62 3.84
C GLY A 125 -4.05 9.08 5.23
N GLU A 126 -5.30 9.18 5.68
CA GLU A 126 -5.76 8.63 6.95
C GLU A 126 -5.70 7.09 6.95
N LEU A 127 -6.28 6.43 5.93
CA LEU A 127 -6.24 4.99 5.79
C LEU A 127 -4.81 4.46 5.68
N ALA A 128 -3.94 5.11 4.90
CA ALA A 128 -2.55 4.71 4.77
C ALA A 128 -1.77 4.93 6.08
N GLY A 129 -1.99 6.05 6.76
CA GLY A 129 -1.29 6.39 8.01
C GLY A 129 -1.68 5.51 9.19
N GLN A 130 -2.89 4.94 9.19
CA GLN A 130 -3.41 4.04 10.24
C GLN A 130 -3.28 2.56 9.87
N SER A 131 -2.89 2.22 8.64
CA SER A 131 -2.81 0.83 8.18
C SER A 131 -1.62 0.09 8.79
N GLU A 132 -1.90 -0.91 9.62
CA GLU A 132 -0.88 -1.82 10.16
C GLU A 132 -0.18 -2.62 9.04
N VAL A 133 -0.88 -2.93 7.95
CA VAL A 133 -0.32 -3.64 6.79
C VAL A 133 0.73 -2.78 6.10
N ILE A 134 0.45 -1.50 5.87
CA ILE A 134 1.41 -0.56 5.27
C ILE A 134 2.62 -0.39 6.19
N ALA A 135 2.39 -0.18 7.49
CA ALA A 135 3.45 -0.05 8.47
C ALA A 135 4.33 -1.31 8.55
N ALA A 136 3.73 -2.50 8.55
CA ALA A 136 4.45 -3.76 8.58
C ALA A 136 5.29 -4.00 7.31
N LEU A 137 4.77 -3.69 6.13
CA LEU A 137 5.51 -3.80 4.87
C LEU A 137 6.68 -2.80 4.81
N ALA A 138 6.46 -1.56 5.26
CA ALA A 138 7.52 -0.57 5.39
C ALA A 138 8.60 -1.01 6.39
N ALA A 139 8.22 -1.56 7.55
CA ALA A 139 9.16 -2.09 8.53
C ALA A 139 9.95 -3.29 7.98
N ALA A 140 9.29 -4.22 7.29
CA ALA A 140 9.94 -5.36 6.65
C ALA A 140 10.95 -4.90 5.58
N PHE A 141 10.61 -3.86 4.80
CA PHE A 141 11.52 -3.27 3.84
C PHE A 141 12.74 -2.63 4.54
N LEU A 142 12.53 -1.81 5.57
CA LEU A 142 13.63 -1.17 6.32
C LEU A 142 14.55 -2.20 6.98
N ASN A 143 14.01 -3.28 7.53
CA ASN A 143 14.80 -4.40 8.06
C ASN A 143 15.70 -5.05 6.98
N SER A 144 15.29 -5.01 5.72
CA SER A 144 16.09 -5.54 4.61
C SER A 144 17.29 -4.65 4.22
N LEU A 145 17.33 -3.40 4.71
CA LEU A 145 18.43 -2.47 4.46
C LEU A 145 19.61 -2.69 5.41
N GLY A 146 19.40 -3.34 6.54
CA GLY A 146 20.42 -3.67 7.52
C GLY A 146 19.81 -3.90 8.90
N PRO A 147 20.59 -4.50 9.84
CA PRO A 147 20.13 -4.77 11.19
C PRO A 147 19.96 -3.48 11.99
N ASP A 148 18.86 -3.40 12.75
CA ASP A 148 18.56 -2.30 13.66
C ASP A 148 17.65 -2.77 14.81
N ASP A 149 17.44 -1.93 15.83
CA ASP A 149 16.48 -2.20 16.91
C ASP A 149 15.04 -2.23 16.35
N PRO A 150 14.23 -3.27 16.63
CA PRO A 150 12.88 -3.39 16.11
C PRO A 150 11.99 -2.18 16.41
N ALA A 151 12.10 -1.57 17.61
CA ALA A 151 11.31 -0.41 17.99
C ALA A 151 11.74 0.85 17.21
N VAL A 152 13.04 0.94 16.84
CA VAL A 152 13.55 1.99 15.96
C VAL A 152 13.02 1.80 14.55
N VAL A 153 13.08 0.59 14.02
CA VAL A 153 12.56 0.25 12.68
C VAL A 153 11.08 0.59 12.55
N GLU A 154 10.25 0.24 13.54
CA GLU A 154 8.84 0.60 13.54
C GLU A 154 8.59 2.11 13.51
N ARG A 155 9.35 2.89 14.29
CA ARG A 155 9.22 4.36 14.27
C ARG A 155 9.66 4.94 12.94
N ARG A 156 10.78 4.45 12.37
CA ARG A 156 11.26 4.86 11.05
C ARG A 156 10.26 4.48 9.94
N ALA A 157 9.66 3.30 10.00
CA ALA A 157 8.63 2.87 9.06
C ALA A 157 7.42 3.81 9.05
N ARG A 158 6.89 4.14 10.24
CA ARG A 158 5.79 5.11 10.35
C ARG A 158 6.19 6.51 9.85
N TRP A 159 7.44 6.91 10.04
CA TRP A 159 7.95 8.18 9.53
C TRP A 159 8.02 8.18 8.01
N VAL A 160 8.59 7.14 7.39
CA VAL A 160 8.66 6.99 5.92
C VAL A 160 7.27 7.02 5.30
N VAL A 161 6.30 6.30 5.88
CA VAL A 161 4.91 6.33 5.40
C VAL A 161 4.34 7.75 5.44
N ARG A 162 4.59 8.51 6.50
CA ARG A 162 4.15 9.92 6.59
C ARG A 162 4.80 10.81 5.54
N VAL A 163 6.09 10.62 5.28
CA VAL A 163 6.80 11.36 4.21
C VAL A 163 6.19 11.05 2.85
N ILE A 164 5.94 9.78 2.54
CA ILE A 164 5.29 9.36 1.28
C ILE A 164 3.91 10.00 1.16
N ILE A 165 3.07 9.93 2.20
CA ILE A 165 1.75 10.58 2.20
C ILE A 165 1.88 12.08 1.97
N SER A 166 2.83 12.73 2.64
CA SER A 166 3.07 14.17 2.48
C SER A 166 3.43 14.52 1.03
N LEU A 167 4.35 13.77 0.40
CA LEU A 167 4.75 14.00 -0.99
C LEU A 167 3.66 13.65 -1.99
N LEU A 168 2.78 12.69 -1.69
CA LEU A 168 1.60 12.42 -2.53
C LEU A 168 0.58 13.56 -2.49
N MET A 169 0.40 14.19 -1.33
CA MET A 169 -0.53 15.31 -1.14
C MET A 169 0.07 16.65 -1.57
N PHE A 170 1.35 16.85 -1.34
CA PHE A 170 2.09 18.09 -1.60
C PHE A 170 3.37 17.73 -2.36
N PRO A 171 3.27 17.55 -3.70
CA PRO A 171 4.42 17.17 -4.50
C PRO A 171 5.52 18.24 -4.47
N GLY A 172 6.76 17.82 -4.63
CA GLY A 172 7.86 18.72 -4.95
C GLY A 172 7.70 19.37 -6.34
N HIS A 173 8.66 20.20 -6.72
CA HIS A 173 8.64 20.85 -8.03
C HIS A 173 8.70 19.83 -9.18
N ASP A 174 9.52 18.82 -9.00
CA ASP A 174 9.67 17.68 -9.90
C ASP A 174 10.27 16.49 -9.14
N GLU A 175 10.49 15.39 -9.84
CA GLU A 175 11.06 14.18 -9.23
C GLU A 175 12.50 14.37 -8.76
N ALA A 176 13.29 15.24 -9.39
CA ALA A 176 14.66 15.51 -8.96
C ALA A 176 14.66 16.25 -7.61
N ASP A 177 13.75 17.19 -7.43
CA ASP A 177 13.53 17.90 -6.17
C ASP A 177 13.04 16.95 -5.07
N GLU A 178 12.08 16.06 -5.36
CA GLU A 178 11.62 15.05 -4.41
C GLU A 178 12.74 14.08 -4.03
N ARG A 179 13.57 13.66 -5.00
CA ARG A 179 14.74 12.82 -4.74
C ARG A 179 15.71 13.53 -3.80
N ALA A 180 16.04 14.80 -4.05
CA ALA A 180 16.92 15.59 -3.19
C ALA A 180 16.37 15.70 -1.76
N MET A 181 15.06 15.98 -1.60
CA MET A 181 14.42 16.00 -0.28
C MET A 181 14.55 14.65 0.44
N ILE A 182 14.39 13.54 -0.26
CA ILE A 182 14.51 12.21 0.33
C ILE A 182 15.97 11.93 0.74
N GLU A 183 16.94 12.25 -0.13
CA GLU A 183 18.36 12.05 0.12
C GLU A 183 18.85 12.88 1.30
N ASP A 184 18.44 14.15 1.39
CA ASP A 184 18.90 15.08 2.43
C ASP A 184 18.20 14.90 3.78
N PHE A 185 16.90 14.58 3.79
CA PHE A 185 16.08 14.65 5.00
C PHE A 185 15.48 13.31 5.45
N VAL A 186 15.49 12.29 4.61
CA VAL A 186 14.93 10.96 4.95
C VAL A 186 16.05 9.94 5.14
N VAL A 187 16.93 9.83 4.17
CA VAL A 187 18.03 8.84 4.17
C VAL A 187 18.88 8.91 5.45
N PRO A 188 19.36 10.08 5.92
CA PRO A 188 20.21 10.15 7.10
C PRO A 188 19.53 9.69 8.40
N ILE A 189 18.21 9.82 8.46
CA ILE A 189 17.39 9.48 9.65
C ILE A 189 16.94 8.02 9.63
N VAL A 190 16.69 7.48 8.43
CA VAL A 190 15.99 6.21 8.25
C VAL A 190 16.95 5.04 8.03
N THR A 191 18.11 5.27 7.42
CA THR A 191 19.11 4.20 7.23
C THR A 191 19.75 3.79 8.56
N PRO A 192 20.09 2.49 8.74
CA PRO A 192 20.79 2.03 9.94
C PRO A 192 22.13 2.74 10.15
N ASP A 193 22.53 2.92 11.41
CA ASP A 193 23.78 3.60 11.77
C ASP A 193 25.03 2.92 11.20
N THR A 194 24.99 1.59 11.03
CA THR A 194 26.04 0.83 10.37
C THR A 194 26.29 1.26 8.93
N VAL A 195 25.24 1.70 8.22
CA VAL A 195 25.31 2.22 6.84
C VAL A 195 25.80 3.67 6.85
N ASN A 196 25.51 4.44 7.90
CA ASN A 196 25.96 5.81 8.04
C ASN A 196 27.44 5.92 8.43
N SER A 197 27.96 4.97 9.23
CA SER A 197 29.35 4.95 9.69
C SER A 197 30.39 4.59 8.61
N ALA A 198 29.97 3.97 7.50
CA ALA A 198 30.86 3.60 6.41
C ALA A 198 31.31 4.79 5.53
N ARG A 199 30.84 6.01 5.79
CA ARG A 199 31.15 7.24 5.03
C ARG A 199 31.89 8.31 5.84
N ALA A 200 32.15 8.09 7.14
CA ALA A 200 32.98 8.94 7.98
C ALA A 200 34.44 8.46 7.96
#